data_c3f0dd8ae11f93bc31e582959c1ffae0
#
_entry.id   c3f0dd8ae11f93bc31e582959c1ffae0
#
_cell.length_a   1.000
_cell.length_b   1.000
_cell.length_c   1.000
_cell.angle_alpha   90.00
_cell.angle_beta   90.00
_cell.angle_gamma   90.00
#
_symmetry.space_group_name_H-M   'P 1'
#
loop_
_entity.id
_entity.type
_entity.pdbx_description
1 polymer ?
#
loop_
_entity_poly.entity_id
_entity_poly.type
_entity_poly.pdbx_seq_one_letter_code
_entity_poly.pdbx_strand_id
1 'polypeptide(L)'
;MRGCPRTPTLRGCYLFTTPLTLKPRRPFSTQSHDRVEVQCGSAGSVTIDLLNIAKHPPCSPFFIHLPPFPQADGLPAPLPEFLRGKPVASINYRWTSPVAPASVGGDSDLASQWPMPIHDTCFAYSWLVQNLAPEGQKRRDIYVYGSHIGGSLATSLSLTETHPHKRFAVRGFISYNAIYNWTMFLPDHPINRPSKRAKNPAARPTPLEGTHLHRLQELLPDLFRSPEDMFDPFVSPSTFFHNPGILIPESYSISGEEAAALEALVNPDSALQEPKVPRKSHLMFPPRASTLKIPESLLLYDSPTVAPSAKQGRRKVSTGRGNTMESQALELVELMRRSIEKVELKERSKWDDEVASWDDETERRVQALEVGDEGETLELNKVGEEAIQDWLADRIQDDRVDAGVIE
;
A
#
# COMPACT_ATOMS: atom_id res chain seq x y z
N MET A 1 18.86 -24.97 -59.69
CA MET A 1 19.64 -24.73 -58.46
C MET A 1 19.04 -23.51 -57.78
N ARG A 2 18.24 -23.70 -56.70
CA ARG A 2 17.57 -22.64 -55.92
C ARG A 2 18.15 -22.68 -54.53
N GLY A 3 18.83 -21.61 -54.12
CA GLY A 3 19.45 -21.46 -52.82
C GLY A 3 18.40 -21.13 -51.75
N CYS A 4 18.42 -21.88 -50.62
CA CYS A 4 17.66 -21.56 -49.39
C CYS A 4 18.32 -20.41 -48.63
N PRO A 5 17.53 -19.48 -48.06
CA PRO A 5 18.07 -18.46 -47.17
C PRO A 5 18.32 -19.04 -45.75
N ARG A 6 19.49 -18.68 -45.21
CA ARG A 6 19.91 -19.02 -43.85
C ARG A 6 19.14 -18.20 -42.82
N THR A 7 18.52 -18.87 -41.85
CA THR A 7 17.95 -18.28 -40.65
C THR A 7 19.04 -17.76 -39.69
N PRO A 8 18.89 -16.58 -39.08
CA PRO A 8 19.84 -16.11 -38.06
C PRO A 8 19.58 -16.84 -36.72
N THR A 9 20.63 -17.45 -36.21
CA THR A 9 20.70 -18.03 -34.85
C THR A 9 20.65 -16.93 -33.79
N LEU A 10 19.61 -16.93 -32.98
CA LEU A 10 19.52 -16.15 -31.74
C LEU A 10 20.60 -16.62 -30.75
N ARG A 11 21.56 -15.74 -30.46
CA ARG A 11 22.52 -15.92 -29.36
C ARG A 11 21.77 -15.82 -28.03
N GLY A 12 21.73 -16.92 -27.29
CA GLY A 12 21.21 -16.94 -25.93
C GLY A 12 22.04 -16.06 -25.00
N CYS A 13 21.38 -15.15 -24.31
CA CYS A 13 21.95 -14.45 -23.18
C CYS A 13 22.13 -15.45 -22.03
N TYR A 14 23.36 -15.82 -21.75
CA TYR A 14 23.71 -16.54 -20.53
C TYR A 14 23.63 -15.57 -19.34
N LEU A 15 22.61 -15.73 -18.51
CA LEU A 15 22.57 -15.12 -17.19
C LEU A 15 23.66 -15.79 -16.34
N PHE A 16 24.70 -15.05 -16.01
CA PHE A 16 25.69 -15.47 -15.02
C PHE A 16 25.04 -15.49 -13.64
N THR A 17 24.60 -16.67 -13.20
CA THR A 17 24.30 -16.91 -11.80
C THR A 17 25.62 -17.12 -11.07
N THR A 18 26.13 -16.06 -10.42
CA THR A 18 27.20 -16.22 -9.44
C THR A 18 26.63 -16.89 -8.19
N PRO A 19 27.20 -18.01 -7.74
CA PRO A 19 26.77 -18.62 -6.48
C PRO A 19 27.13 -17.70 -5.31
N LEU A 20 26.09 -17.22 -4.58
CA LEU A 20 26.27 -16.50 -3.33
C LEU A 20 26.94 -17.42 -2.31
N THR A 21 28.19 -17.13 -1.97
CA THR A 21 28.90 -17.78 -0.89
C THR A 21 28.27 -17.37 0.44
N LEU A 22 27.54 -18.30 1.06
CA LEU A 22 27.03 -18.18 2.41
C LEU A 22 28.19 -18.01 3.40
N LYS A 23 28.28 -16.85 4.06
CA LYS A 23 29.18 -16.64 5.19
C LYS A 23 28.74 -17.53 6.36
N PRO A 24 29.70 -18.10 7.13
CA PRO A 24 29.38 -18.99 8.24
C PRO A 24 28.55 -18.30 9.32
N ARG A 25 27.52 -19.01 9.79
CA ARG A 25 26.61 -18.58 10.87
C ARG A 25 27.39 -18.25 12.14
N ARG A 26 27.13 -17.05 12.69
CA ARG A 26 27.57 -16.67 14.05
C ARG A 26 26.67 -17.35 15.10
N PRO A 27 27.19 -17.67 16.30
CA PRO A 27 26.41 -18.32 17.34
C PRO A 27 25.31 -17.41 17.89
N PHE A 28 24.18 -18.02 18.18
CA PHE A 28 22.89 -17.42 18.55
C PHE A 28 22.93 -16.56 19.80
N SER A 29 22.47 -15.32 19.65
CA SER A 29 21.95 -14.49 20.73
C SER A 29 20.49 -14.91 21.02
N THR A 30 20.03 -14.79 22.25
CA THR A 30 18.71 -15.23 22.74
C THR A 30 17.48 -14.52 22.13
N GLN A 31 17.67 -13.47 21.38
CA GLN A 31 16.71 -12.92 20.42
C GLN A 31 17.20 -13.27 19.02
N SER A 32 16.47 -14.15 18.33
CA SER A 32 16.78 -14.45 16.93
C SER A 32 16.37 -13.27 16.04
N HIS A 33 17.24 -12.29 15.98
CA HIS A 33 17.17 -11.15 15.08
C HIS A 33 18.33 -11.27 14.10
N ASP A 34 18.02 -11.57 12.86
CA ASP A 34 18.96 -11.61 11.76
C ASP A 34 18.65 -10.45 10.81
N ARG A 35 19.66 -9.68 10.43
CA ARG A 35 19.53 -8.63 9.42
C ARG A 35 20.14 -9.11 8.11
N VAL A 36 19.37 -8.98 7.03
CA VAL A 36 19.77 -9.33 5.67
C VAL A 36 19.80 -8.06 4.82
N GLU A 37 20.83 -7.92 4.02
CA GLU A 37 20.93 -6.87 3.01
C GLU A 37 20.64 -7.47 1.63
N VAL A 38 19.68 -6.87 0.93
CA VAL A 38 19.22 -7.30 -0.40
C VAL A 38 19.58 -6.25 -1.42
N GLN A 39 20.31 -6.62 -2.46
CA GLN A 39 20.71 -5.72 -3.53
C GLN A 39 19.51 -5.37 -4.44
N CYS A 40 19.31 -4.09 -4.69
CA CYS A 40 18.25 -3.54 -5.53
C CYS A 40 18.81 -3.07 -6.89
N GLY A 41 19.58 -3.90 -7.54
CA GLY A 41 20.25 -3.57 -8.80
C GLY A 41 21.23 -2.39 -8.64
N SER A 42 21.16 -1.40 -9.54
CA SER A 42 21.98 -0.19 -9.47
C SER A 42 21.51 0.82 -8.42
N ALA A 43 20.34 0.61 -7.82
CA ALA A 43 19.74 1.53 -6.85
C ALA A 43 20.23 1.31 -5.41
N GLY A 44 21.29 0.51 -5.20
CA GLY A 44 21.83 0.21 -3.88
C GLY A 44 21.19 -1.01 -3.22
N SER A 45 20.98 -1.00 -1.92
CA SER A 45 20.46 -2.13 -1.15
C SER A 45 19.35 -1.73 -0.20
N VAL A 46 18.48 -2.69 0.12
CA VAL A 46 17.47 -2.61 1.17
C VAL A 46 17.79 -3.61 2.27
N THR A 47 17.55 -3.26 3.52
CA THR A 47 17.72 -4.18 4.64
C THR A 47 16.39 -4.77 5.10
N ILE A 48 16.44 -6.05 5.50
CA ILE A 48 15.30 -6.78 6.05
C ILE A 48 15.70 -7.28 7.43
N ASP A 49 14.92 -6.94 8.44
CA ASP A 49 15.07 -7.48 9.79
C ASP A 49 14.20 -8.73 9.95
N LEU A 50 14.83 -9.88 10.09
CA LEU A 50 14.17 -11.17 10.29
C LEU A 50 14.05 -11.47 11.78
N LEU A 51 12.83 -11.52 12.28
CA LEU A 51 12.52 -11.65 13.70
C LEU A 51 11.78 -12.97 13.96
N ASN A 52 12.27 -13.74 14.91
CA ASN A 52 11.67 -14.99 15.38
C ASN A 52 11.46 -16.09 14.32
N ILE A 53 12.07 -15.99 13.13
CA ILE A 53 11.84 -16.95 12.04
C ILE A 53 12.17 -18.38 12.46
N ALA A 54 13.32 -18.59 13.11
CA ALA A 54 13.80 -19.89 13.55
C ALA A 54 13.02 -20.49 14.73
N LYS A 55 12.19 -19.71 15.42
CA LYS A 55 11.41 -20.17 16.58
C LYS A 55 10.08 -20.82 16.20
N HIS A 56 9.65 -20.64 14.96
CA HIS A 56 8.36 -21.10 14.49
C HIS A 56 8.48 -22.20 13.45
N PRO A 57 7.51 -23.13 13.40
CA PRO A 57 7.44 -24.14 12.34
C PRO A 57 7.38 -23.49 10.95
N PRO A 58 7.96 -24.12 9.91
CA PRO A 58 7.96 -23.55 8.55
C PRO A 58 6.58 -23.32 7.93
N CYS A 59 5.54 -23.95 8.46
CA CYS A 59 4.14 -23.78 8.03
C CYS A 59 3.38 -22.72 8.81
N SER A 60 3.97 -22.12 9.86
CA SER A 60 3.31 -21.04 10.59
C SER A 60 3.11 -19.82 9.70
N PRO A 61 1.99 -19.09 9.86
CA PRO A 61 1.77 -17.84 9.17
C PRO A 61 2.95 -16.88 9.32
N PHE A 62 3.32 -16.22 8.22
CA PHE A 62 4.48 -15.33 8.14
C PHE A 62 4.02 -13.89 7.98
N PHE A 63 4.65 -12.97 8.67
CA PHE A 63 4.27 -11.57 8.63
C PHE A 63 5.34 -10.72 7.96
N ILE A 64 4.92 -9.83 7.05
CA ILE A 64 5.75 -8.76 6.50
C ILE A 64 5.30 -7.47 7.16
N HIS A 65 6.24 -6.73 7.73
CA HIS A 65 6.01 -5.43 8.34
C HIS A 65 6.63 -4.32 7.49
N LEU A 66 5.81 -3.33 7.14
CA LEU A 66 6.20 -2.10 6.47
C LEU A 66 5.94 -0.93 7.44
N PRO A 67 6.99 -0.36 8.05
CA PRO A 67 6.86 0.64 9.10
C PRO A 67 6.19 1.93 8.59
N PRO A 68 5.65 2.79 9.49
CA PRO A 68 4.95 4.02 9.11
C PRO A 68 5.85 5.01 8.36
N PHE A 69 7.14 5.01 8.69
CA PHE A 69 8.19 5.79 8.03
C PHE A 69 9.51 5.02 8.05
N PRO A 70 10.41 5.30 7.08
CA PRO A 70 11.76 4.76 7.09
C PRO A 70 12.52 5.11 8.36
N GLN A 71 13.33 4.19 8.86
CA GLN A 71 14.18 4.43 10.02
C GLN A 71 15.52 5.03 9.60
N ALA A 72 15.85 6.20 10.14
CA ALA A 72 17.06 6.95 9.76
C ALA A 72 18.37 6.30 10.23
N ASP A 73 18.35 5.58 11.37
CA ASP A 73 19.57 5.19 12.08
C ASP A 73 19.98 3.74 11.84
N GLY A 74 19.42 3.06 10.85
CA GLY A 74 19.70 1.64 10.61
C GLY A 74 19.27 0.73 11.77
N LEU A 75 18.49 1.25 12.71
CA LEU A 75 17.88 0.46 13.77
C LEU A 75 16.66 -0.29 13.24
N PRO A 76 16.31 -1.45 13.82
CA PRO A 76 15.06 -2.13 13.47
C PRO A 76 13.86 -1.24 13.80
N ALA A 77 12.89 -1.20 12.89
CA ALA A 77 11.65 -0.50 13.15
C ALA A 77 10.90 -1.13 14.35
N PRO A 78 10.29 -0.34 15.24
CA PRO A 78 9.49 -0.87 16.33
C PRO A 78 8.32 -1.68 15.79
N LEU A 79 8.12 -2.89 16.34
CA LEU A 79 6.99 -3.74 15.97
C LEU A 79 5.76 -3.40 16.84
N PRO A 80 4.56 -3.34 16.24
CA PRO A 80 3.32 -3.34 17.00
C PRO A 80 3.21 -4.59 17.89
N GLU A 81 2.43 -4.48 18.95
CA GLU A 81 2.39 -5.52 19.98
C GLU A 81 1.89 -6.87 19.44
N PHE A 82 0.89 -6.87 18.56
CA PHE A 82 0.36 -8.10 17.97
C PHE A 82 1.38 -8.88 17.10
N LEU A 83 2.45 -8.23 16.63
CA LEU A 83 3.53 -8.88 15.88
C LEU A 83 4.66 -9.41 16.78
N ARG A 84 4.70 -9.00 18.05
CA ARG A 84 5.75 -9.46 18.96
C ARG A 84 5.66 -10.96 19.16
N GLY A 85 6.80 -11.63 19.03
CA GLY A 85 6.88 -13.09 19.15
C GLY A 85 6.46 -13.88 17.92
N LYS A 86 5.85 -13.28 16.89
CA LYS A 86 5.52 -13.93 15.62
C LYS A 86 6.73 -13.95 14.66
N PRO A 87 6.73 -14.82 13.63
CA PRO A 87 7.75 -14.81 12.59
C PRO A 87 7.52 -13.61 11.65
N VAL A 88 8.36 -12.58 11.75
CA VAL A 88 8.21 -11.31 11.04
C VAL A 88 9.44 -10.99 10.19
N ALA A 89 9.23 -10.46 8.99
CA ALA A 89 10.23 -9.72 8.23
C ALA A 89 9.83 -8.23 8.20
N SER A 90 10.62 -7.38 8.82
CA SER A 90 10.45 -5.93 8.74
C SER A 90 11.32 -5.39 7.61
N ILE A 91 10.71 -4.77 6.60
CA ILE A 91 11.40 -4.22 5.43
C ILE A 91 11.72 -2.75 5.70
N ASN A 92 13.01 -2.41 5.72
CA ASN A 92 13.48 -1.05 5.92
C ASN A 92 13.62 -0.36 4.55
N TYR A 93 12.46 -0.11 3.91
CA TYR A 93 12.41 0.57 2.61
C TYR A 93 12.93 2.00 2.72
N ARG A 94 13.51 2.52 1.63
CA ARG A 94 14.04 3.89 1.57
C ARG A 94 13.00 4.82 0.99
N TRP A 95 12.62 5.83 1.75
CA TRP A 95 11.79 6.94 1.32
C TRP A 95 12.20 8.17 2.11
N THR A 96 12.00 9.36 1.61
CA THR A 96 12.29 10.57 2.36
C THR A 96 11.48 10.58 3.67
N SER A 97 12.17 10.78 4.79
CA SER A 97 11.55 10.73 6.12
C SER A 97 11.48 12.12 6.72
N PRO A 98 10.32 12.54 7.26
CA PRO A 98 10.21 13.81 7.97
C PRO A 98 11.01 13.85 9.29
N VAL A 99 11.43 12.68 9.77
CA VAL A 99 12.14 12.53 11.07
C VAL A 99 13.66 12.56 10.89
N ALA A 100 14.17 12.30 9.69
CA ALA A 100 15.60 12.37 9.43
C ALA A 100 16.03 13.84 9.31
N PRO A 101 17.05 14.29 10.08
CA PRO A 101 17.64 15.60 9.83
C PRO A 101 18.15 15.62 8.39
N ALA A 102 17.78 16.64 7.63
CA ALA A 102 18.28 16.86 6.28
C ALA A 102 19.80 16.81 6.34
N SER A 103 20.39 15.76 5.80
CA SER A 103 21.83 15.64 5.65
C SER A 103 22.25 16.72 4.66
N VAL A 104 22.98 17.71 5.16
CA VAL A 104 23.43 18.88 4.42
C VAL A 104 24.26 18.42 3.23
N GLY A 105 23.64 18.46 2.05
CA GLY A 105 24.33 18.49 0.76
C GLY A 105 24.83 17.14 0.24
N GLY A 106 23.99 16.47 -0.54
CA GLY A 106 24.45 15.38 -1.39
C GLY A 106 23.35 14.89 -2.31
N ASP A 107 23.71 14.43 -3.51
CA ASP A 107 22.84 13.78 -4.52
C ASP A 107 22.02 12.58 -3.98
N SER A 108 22.17 12.24 -2.69
CA SER A 108 21.47 11.13 -2.02
C SER A 108 19.98 11.37 -1.78
N ASP A 109 19.52 12.63 -1.68
CA ASP A 109 18.13 12.94 -1.34
C ASP A 109 17.16 12.58 -2.48
N LEU A 110 17.56 12.77 -3.73
CA LEU A 110 16.77 12.39 -4.90
C LEU A 110 16.62 10.87 -5.06
N ALA A 111 17.56 10.10 -4.50
CA ALA A 111 17.55 8.65 -4.56
C ALA A 111 16.49 8.01 -3.65
N SER A 112 15.93 8.76 -2.70
CA SER A 112 14.95 8.25 -1.72
C SER A 112 13.50 8.64 -2.03
N GLN A 113 13.24 9.32 -3.16
CA GLN A 113 11.90 9.66 -3.62
C GLN A 113 11.23 8.49 -4.37
N TRP A 114 9.92 8.62 -4.64
CA TRP A 114 9.22 7.68 -5.48
C TRP A 114 9.93 7.52 -6.86
N PRO A 115 10.09 6.30 -7.42
CA PRO A 115 9.50 5.01 -7.01
C PRO A 115 10.43 4.11 -6.15
N MET A 116 11.47 4.64 -5.51
CA MET A 116 12.42 3.85 -4.73
C MET A 116 11.75 2.93 -3.68
N PRO A 117 10.75 3.40 -2.88
CA PRO A 117 10.16 2.58 -1.83
C PRO A 117 9.49 1.30 -2.34
N ILE A 118 8.83 1.37 -3.50
CA ILE A 118 8.20 0.17 -4.08
C ILE A 118 9.23 -0.79 -4.66
N HIS A 119 10.31 -0.28 -5.25
CA HIS A 119 11.41 -1.14 -5.71
C HIS A 119 12.02 -1.90 -4.54
N ASP A 120 12.35 -1.22 -3.44
CA ASP A 120 12.87 -1.85 -2.22
C ASP A 120 11.92 -2.92 -1.69
N THR A 121 10.62 -2.62 -1.63
CA THR A 121 9.60 -3.56 -1.17
C THR A 121 9.51 -4.79 -2.07
N CYS A 122 9.53 -4.61 -3.39
CA CYS A 122 9.48 -5.71 -4.36
C CYS A 122 10.75 -6.59 -4.32
N PHE A 123 11.94 -5.99 -4.23
CA PHE A 123 13.19 -6.75 -4.09
C PHE A 123 13.23 -7.53 -2.78
N ALA A 124 12.84 -6.89 -1.67
CA ALA A 124 12.74 -7.54 -0.37
C ALA A 124 11.75 -8.72 -0.40
N TYR A 125 10.54 -8.51 -0.93
CA TYR A 125 9.54 -9.57 -1.08
C TYR A 125 10.04 -10.73 -1.94
N SER A 126 10.67 -10.43 -3.07
CA SER A 126 11.24 -11.45 -3.95
C SER A 126 12.31 -12.28 -3.24
N TRP A 127 13.16 -11.63 -2.44
CA TRP A 127 14.15 -12.32 -1.63
C TRP A 127 13.49 -13.23 -0.57
N LEU A 128 12.45 -12.73 0.13
CA LEU A 128 11.72 -13.51 1.13
C LEU A 128 11.10 -14.76 0.51
N VAL A 129 10.44 -14.63 -0.65
CA VAL A 129 9.81 -15.75 -1.35
C VAL A 129 10.85 -16.80 -1.80
N GLN A 130 12.03 -16.36 -2.24
CA GLN A 130 13.09 -17.26 -2.69
C GLN A 130 13.80 -17.99 -1.54
N ASN A 131 13.97 -17.35 -0.38
CA ASN A 131 14.82 -17.85 0.70
C ASN A 131 14.06 -18.43 1.90
N LEU A 132 12.77 -18.10 2.07
CA LEU A 132 11.97 -18.53 3.22
C LEU A 132 10.76 -19.38 2.83
N ALA A 133 10.68 -19.82 1.56
CA ALA A 133 9.64 -20.73 1.12
C ALA A 133 9.72 -22.07 1.89
N PRO A 134 8.58 -22.62 2.32
CA PRO A 134 8.57 -23.92 3.00
C PRO A 134 8.98 -25.05 2.05
N GLU A 135 9.68 -26.03 2.60
CA GLU A 135 10.12 -27.20 1.85
C GLU A 135 8.95 -28.13 1.50
N GLY A 136 9.11 -28.87 0.39
CA GLY A 136 8.18 -29.89 -0.08
C GLY A 136 6.82 -29.31 -0.49
N GLN A 137 5.72 -29.95 -0.07
CA GLN A 137 4.34 -29.57 -0.40
C GLN A 137 3.68 -28.64 0.64
N LYS A 138 4.40 -28.27 1.69
CA LYS A 138 3.87 -27.44 2.77
C LYS A 138 3.45 -26.07 2.26
N ARG A 139 2.34 -25.55 2.79
CA ARG A 139 1.84 -24.21 2.55
C ARG A 139 2.25 -23.30 3.71
N ARG A 140 2.54 -22.05 3.39
CA ARG A 140 2.79 -20.99 4.36
C ARG A 140 2.18 -19.69 3.86
N ASP A 141 1.24 -19.17 4.60
CA ASP A 141 0.53 -17.96 4.24
C ASP A 141 1.26 -16.71 4.74
N ILE A 142 1.27 -15.66 3.92
CA ILE A 142 1.89 -14.39 4.23
C ILE A 142 0.79 -13.37 4.51
N TYR A 143 0.90 -12.67 5.65
CA TYR A 143 0.10 -11.51 5.98
C TYR A 143 0.98 -10.27 6.01
N VAL A 144 0.54 -9.20 5.36
CA VAL A 144 1.30 -7.95 5.27
C VAL A 144 0.67 -6.92 6.21
N TYR A 145 1.47 -6.33 7.08
CA TYR A 145 1.04 -5.20 7.90
C TYR A 145 1.81 -3.95 7.52
N GLY A 146 1.10 -2.85 7.34
CA GLY A 146 1.71 -1.54 7.11
C GLY A 146 0.86 -0.41 7.70
N SER A 147 1.51 0.67 8.08
CA SER A 147 0.81 1.85 8.59
C SER A 147 1.30 3.10 7.88
N HIS A 148 0.46 4.13 7.81
CA HIS A 148 0.73 5.41 7.17
C HIS A 148 1.26 5.24 5.73
N ILE A 149 2.46 5.75 5.41
CA ILE A 149 3.02 5.58 4.06
C ILE A 149 3.43 4.13 3.78
N GLY A 150 3.88 3.38 4.79
CA GLY A 150 4.11 1.93 4.66
C GLY A 150 2.84 1.14 4.35
N GLY A 151 1.68 1.65 4.76
CA GLY A 151 0.38 1.07 4.45
C GLY A 151 0.03 1.11 2.96
N SER A 152 0.43 2.16 2.22
CA SER A 152 0.30 2.21 0.75
C SER A 152 1.07 1.06 0.10
N LEU A 153 2.33 0.87 0.51
CA LEU A 153 3.20 -0.19 0.00
C LEU A 153 2.68 -1.59 0.35
N ALA A 154 2.19 -1.77 1.59
CA ALA A 154 1.58 -3.02 2.05
C ALA A 154 0.36 -3.40 1.20
N THR A 155 -0.49 -2.43 0.93
CA THR A 155 -1.69 -2.61 0.11
C THR A 155 -1.34 -2.96 -1.33
N SER A 156 -0.44 -2.21 -1.96
CA SER A 156 -0.01 -2.45 -3.35
C SER A 156 0.68 -3.79 -3.52
N LEU A 157 1.60 -4.14 -2.60
CA LEU A 157 2.24 -5.46 -2.58
C LEU A 157 1.18 -6.57 -2.47
N SER A 158 0.20 -6.40 -1.58
CA SER A 158 -0.82 -7.42 -1.36
C SER A 158 -1.76 -7.57 -2.56
N LEU A 159 -2.15 -6.47 -3.19
CA LEU A 159 -2.99 -6.50 -4.40
C LEU A 159 -2.30 -7.19 -5.58
N THR A 160 -0.97 -7.10 -5.68
CA THR A 160 -0.20 -7.65 -6.82
C THR A 160 0.40 -9.03 -6.57
N GLU A 161 0.48 -9.48 -5.31
CA GLU A 161 1.13 -10.74 -4.94
C GLU A 161 0.17 -11.78 -4.30
N THR A 162 -1.13 -11.51 -4.28
CA THR A 162 -2.13 -12.46 -3.80
C THR A 162 -2.48 -13.48 -4.86
N HIS A 163 -1.73 -14.58 -4.87
CA HIS A 163 -1.91 -15.72 -5.75
C HIS A 163 -2.38 -16.96 -4.97
N PRO A 164 -3.68 -17.31 -4.98
CA PRO A 164 -4.21 -18.42 -4.19
C PRO A 164 -3.56 -19.77 -4.44
N HIS A 165 -3.09 -20.01 -5.68
CA HIS A 165 -2.45 -21.25 -6.08
C HIS A 165 -0.99 -21.40 -5.63
N LYS A 166 -0.31 -20.29 -5.28
CA LYS A 166 1.06 -20.34 -4.77
C LYS A 166 1.07 -20.79 -3.32
N ARG A 167 1.99 -21.67 -2.95
CA ARG A 167 2.12 -22.20 -1.58
C ARG A 167 2.71 -21.21 -0.58
N PHE A 168 3.49 -20.26 -1.05
CA PHE A 168 4.05 -19.18 -0.25
C PHE A 168 3.75 -17.85 -0.97
N ALA A 169 2.70 -17.20 -0.54
CA ALA A 169 2.20 -15.97 -1.14
C ALA A 169 1.37 -15.18 -0.14
N VAL A 170 1.11 -13.94 -0.46
CA VAL A 170 0.22 -13.06 0.33
C VAL A 170 -1.20 -13.63 0.30
N ARG A 171 -1.86 -13.67 1.47
CA ARG A 171 -3.27 -14.03 1.64
C ARG A 171 -4.10 -12.84 2.09
N GLY A 172 -3.53 -12.02 2.95
CA GLY A 172 -4.22 -10.85 3.44
C GLY A 172 -3.27 -9.75 3.84
N PHE A 173 -3.84 -8.57 4.03
CA PHE A 173 -3.13 -7.44 4.58
C PHE A 173 -3.93 -6.71 5.64
N ILE A 174 -3.21 -6.06 6.51
CA ILE A 174 -3.72 -5.20 7.56
C ILE A 174 -3.06 -3.85 7.37
N SER A 175 -3.84 -2.80 7.36
CA SER A 175 -3.30 -1.45 7.24
C SER A 175 -3.92 -0.51 8.27
N TYR A 176 -3.11 0.38 8.83
CA TYR A 176 -3.53 1.34 9.84
C TYR A 176 -3.18 2.76 9.40
N ASN A 177 -4.18 3.65 9.36
CA ASN A 177 -4.04 5.04 8.94
C ASN A 177 -3.24 5.19 7.63
N ALA A 178 -3.51 4.29 6.67
CA ALA A 178 -2.75 4.24 5.43
C ALA A 178 -3.29 5.21 4.37
N ILE A 179 -2.42 5.62 3.46
CA ILE A 179 -2.77 6.45 2.33
C ILE A 179 -3.02 5.54 1.13
N TYR A 180 -4.25 5.51 0.63
CA TYR A 180 -4.63 4.64 -0.49
C TYR A 180 -4.81 5.39 -1.80
N ASN A 181 -4.93 6.71 -1.72
CA ASN A 181 -5.13 7.59 -2.88
C ASN A 181 -4.43 8.93 -2.66
N TRP A 182 -3.17 9.02 -3.07
CA TRP A 182 -2.41 10.27 -2.96
C TRP A 182 -2.97 11.40 -3.82
N THR A 183 -3.75 11.06 -4.87
CA THR A 183 -4.40 12.11 -5.69
C THR A 183 -5.43 12.91 -4.90
N MET A 184 -5.90 12.42 -3.74
CA MET A 184 -6.78 13.17 -2.83
C MET A 184 -6.11 14.41 -2.21
N PHE A 185 -4.79 14.50 -2.24
CA PHE A 185 -4.07 15.70 -1.79
C PHE A 185 -4.08 16.82 -2.84
N LEU A 186 -4.41 16.51 -4.09
CA LEU A 186 -4.43 17.51 -5.16
C LEU A 186 -5.65 18.43 -5.02
N PRO A 187 -5.49 19.75 -5.26
CA PRO A 187 -6.58 20.72 -5.08
C PRO A 187 -7.80 20.42 -5.94
N ASP A 188 -7.60 19.93 -7.16
CA ASP A 188 -8.68 19.63 -8.10
C ASP A 188 -9.43 18.33 -7.80
N HIS A 189 -8.98 17.53 -6.84
CA HIS A 189 -9.66 16.29 -6.52
C HIS A 189 -11.10 16.55 -6.05
N PRO A 190 -12.10 15.79 -6.54
CA PRO A 190 -13.52 16.02 -6.21
C PRO A 190 -13.83 16.06 -4.72
N ILE A 191 -13.05 15.37 -3.88
CA ILE A 191 -13.21 15.33 -2.43
C ILE A 191 -12.96 16.69 -1.77
N ASN A 192 -12.10 17.52 -2.38
CA ASN A 192 -11.70 18.84 -1.88
C ASN A 192 -12.64 19.95 -2.36
N ARG A 193 -13.57 19.65 -3.28
CA ARG A 193 -14.49 20.66 -3.82
C ARG A 193 -15.54 21.07 -2.79
N PRO A 194 -15.80 22.38 -2.63
CA PRO A 194 -16.83 22.86 -1.72
C PRO A 194 -18.21 22.34 -2.17
N SER A 195 -19.03 21.93 -1.19
CA SER A 195 -20.38 21.50 -1.49
C SER A 195 -21.21 22.68 -2.03
N LYS A 196 -21.86 22.50 -3.18
CA LYS A 196 -22.81 23.48 -3.76
C LYS A 196 -23.95 23.86 -2.81
N ARG A 197 -24.17 23.10 -1.72
CA ARG A 197 -25.21 23.36 -0.68
C ARG A 197 -24.64 23.99 0.60
N ALA A 198 -23.33 24.18 0.70
CA ALA A 198 -22.73 24.80 1.87
C ALA A 198 -23.09 26.29 1.91
N LYS A 199 -23.79 26.74 2.97
CA LYS A 199 -24.16 28.15 3.19
C LYS A 199 -22.94 29.06 3.42
N ASN A 200 -21.78 28.52 3.72
CA ASN A 200 -20.50 29.23 3.85
C ASN A 200 -19.49 28.64 2.85
N PRO A 201 -19.08 29.43 1.86
CA PRO A 201 -18.07 29.01 0.87
C PRO A 201 -16.64 29.00 1.42
N ALA A 202 -16.39 29.41 2.66
CA ALA A 202 -15.10 29.20 3.32
C ALA A 202 -14.95 27.70 3.60
N ALA A 203 -14.61 26.95 2.56
CA ALA A 203 -14.24 25.56 2.69
C ALA A 203 -13.06 25.48 3.68
N ARG A 204 -13.21 24.66 4.72
CA ARG A 204 -12.07 24.32 5.55
C ARG A 204 -11.04 23.67 4.65
N PRO A 205 -9.75 24.08 4.74
CA PRO A 205 -8.72 23.39 3.98
C PRO A 205 -8.74 21.90 4.34
N THR A 206 -8.66 21.06 3.37
CA THR A 206 -8.50 19.61 3.55
C THR A 206 -7.15 19.21 2.97
N PRO A 207 -6.33 18.45 3.72
CA PRO A 207 -6.56 17.91 5.07
C PRO A 207 -6.65 18.99 6.16
N LEU A 208 -7.27 18.63 7.30
CA LEU A 208 -7.41 19.54 8.43
C LEU A 208 -6.02 19.86 9.04
N GLU A 209 -5.79 21.13 9.36
CA GLU A 209 -4.56 21.55 10.05
C GLU A 209 -4.31 20.75 11.33
N GLY A 210 -3.06 20.36 11.55
CA GLY A 210 -2.63 19.61 12.73
C GLY A 210 -2.82 18.10 12.63
N THR A 211 -3.49 17.57 11.59
CA THR A 211 -3.60 16.13 11.34
C THR A 211 -2.34 15.56 10.70
N HIS A 212 -2.16 14.22 10.77
CA HIS A 212 -1.06 13.54 10.09
C HIS A 212 -1.13 13.71 8.57
N LEU A 213 -2.34 13.73 7.99
CA LEU A 213 -2.52 14.01 6.56
C LEU A 213 -2.05 15.41 6.16
N HIS A 214 -2.28 16.43 7.01
CA HIS A 214 -1.78 17.78 6.76
C HIS A 214 -0.24 17.81 6.72
N ARG A 215 0.41 17.13 7.67
CA ARG A 215 1.88 16.98 7.66
C ARG A 215 2.40 16.28 6.42
N LEU A 216 1.70 15.22 5.96
CA LEU A 216 2.05 14.52 4.73
C LEU A 216 1.86 15.41 3.49
N GLN A 217 0.85 16.29 3.48
CA GLN A 217 0.67 17.26 2.39
C GLN A 217 1.84 18.22 2.27
N GLU A 218 2.41 18.67 3.40
CA GLU A 218 3.59 19.52 3.40
C GLU A 218 4.84 18.80 2.87
N LEU A 219 4.91 17.48 3.01
CA LEU A 219 6.03 16.64 2.58
C LEU A 219 5.93 16.14 1.13
N LEU A 220 4.83 16.42 0.42
CA LEU A 220 4.64 15.91 -0.95
C LEU A 220 5.83 16.19 -1.88
N PRO A 221 6.44 17.40 -1.90
CA PRO A 221 7.59 17.68 -2.77
C PRO A 221 8.84 16.86 -2.42
N ASP A 222 8.97 16.44 -1.16
CA ASP A 222 10.09 15.62 -0.69
C ASP A 222 9.87 14.14 -0.96
N LEU A 223 8.61 13.69 -0.99
CA LEU A 223 8.23 12.30 -1.21
C LEU A 223 8.20 11.93 -2.70
N PHE A 224 7.82 12.88 -3.56
CA PHE A 224 7.58 12.66 -4.98
C PHE A 224 8.39 13.64 -5.83
N ARG A 225 8.90 13.17 -6.96
CA ARG A 225 9.63 14.02 -7.93
C ARG A 225 8.68 14.97 -8.66
N SER A 226 7.49 14.45 -8.96
CA SER A 226 6.46 15.20 -9.68
C SER A 226 5.05 14.80 -9.19
N PRO A 227 4.04 15.64 -9.38
CA PRO A 227 2.65 15.29 -9.06
C PRO A 227 2.13 14.08 -9.86
N GLU A 228 2.74 13.77 -10.99
CA GLU A 228 2.41 12.60 -11.81
C GLU A 228 2.63 11.29 -11.05
N ASP A 229 3.67 11.24 -10.22
CA ASP A 229 4.01 10.06 -9.42
C ASP A 229 2.85 9.63 -8.49
N MET A 230 2.01 10.57 -8.04
CA MET A 230 0.85 10.28 -7.20
C MET A 230 -0.27 9.50 -7.92
N PHE A 231 -0.24 9.43 -9.25
CA PHE A 231 -1.19 8.67 -10.06
C PHE A 231 -0.73 7.22 -10.29
N ASP A 232 0.48 6.87 -9.88
CA ASP A 232 0.98 5.51 -9.97
C ASP A 232 0.17 4.59 -9.04
N PRO A 233 -0.41 3.48 -9.56
CA PRO A 233 -1.19 2.54 -8.75
C PRO A 233 -0.42 1.92 -7.59
N PHE A 234 0.90 1.84 -7.68
CA PHE A 234 1.70 1.28 -6.61
C PHE A 234 1.86 2.20 -5.41
N VAL A 235 1.70 3.52 -5.58
CA VAL A 235 1.64 4.46 -4.47
C VAL A 235 0.21 4.80 -4.08
N SER A 236 -0.69 4.86 -5.05
CA SER A 236 -2.13 5.13 -4.88
C SER A 236 -2.95 3.88 -5.23
N PRO A 237 -3.05 2.87 -4.34
CA PRO A 237 -3.71 1.60 -4.61
C PRO A 237 -5.14 1.71 -5.13
N SER A 238 -5.88 2.75 -4.75
CA SER A 238 -7.22 3.01 -5.29
C SER A 238 -7.23 3.14 -6.82
N THR A 239 -6.13 3.59 -7.42
CA THR A 239 -6.04 3.78 -8.88
C THR A 239 -5.87 2.48 -9.67
N PHE A 240 -5.62 1.34 -9.02
CA PHE A 240 -5.80 0.03 -9.67
C PHE A 240 -7.26 -0.19 -10.12
N PHE A 241 -8.22 0.38 -9.40
CA PHE A 241 -9.64 0.14 -9.60
C PHE A 241 -10.36 1.28 -10.33
N HIS A 242 -9.79 2.48 -10.35
CA HIS A 242 -10.42 3.61 -11.03
C HIS A 242 -9.41 4.68 -11.48
N ASN A 243 -9.79 5.44 -12.50
CA ASN A 243 -9.12 6.68 -12.85
C ASN A 243 -9.74 7.82 -12.02
N PRO A 244 -8.96 8.64 -11.29
CA PRO A 244 -9.48 9.74 -10.48
C PRO A 244 -10.30 10.78 -11.28
N GLY A 245 -10.02 10.93 -12.58
CA GLY A 245 -10.72 11.88 -13.44
C GLY A 245 -10.40 13.33 -13.12
N ILE A 246 -9.12 13.62 -12.86
CA ILE A 246 -8.58 14.96 -12.62
C ILE A 246 -7.40 15.20 -13.55
N LEU A 247 -7.06 16.47 -13.74
CA LEU A 247 -5.83 16.87 -14.43
C LEU A 247 -4.64 16.69 -13.48
N ILE A 248 -3.48 16.43 -14.07
CA ILE A 248 -2.21 16.41 -13.33
C ILE A 248 -1.72 17.86 -13.27
N PRO A 249 -1.59 18.48 -12.09
CA PRO A 249 -1.09 19.83 -11.96
C PRO A 249 0.42 19.88 -12.22
N GLU A 250 0.96 21.01 -12.64
CA GLU A 250 2.40 21.22 -12.82
C GLU A 250 3.15 21.22 -11.48
N SER A 251 2.46 21.55 -10.37
CA SER A 251 3.01 21.53 -9.03
C SER A 251 2.04 20.93 -8.02
N TYR A 252 2.52 20.58 -6.83
CA TYR A 252 1.72 19.99 -5.76
C TYR A 252 0.67 20.94 -5.17
N SER A 253 0.81 22.25 -5.37
CA SER A 253 -0.04 23.29 -4.78
C SER A 253 -0.90 24.04 -5.79
N ILE A 254 -0.69 23.85 -7.09
CA ILE A 254 -1.39 24.59 -8.15
C ILE A 254 -2.53 23.73 -8.68
N SER A 255 -3.74 24.30 -8.75
CA SER A 255 -4.88 23.64 -9.39
C SER A 255 -4.71 23.55 -10.91
N GLY A 256 -5.39 22.59 -11.55
CA GLY A 256 -5.33 22.45 -12.99
C GLY A 256 -5.83 23.69 -13.74
N GLU A 257 -6.78 24.46 -13.18
CA GLU A 257 -7.26 25.71 -13.74
C GLU A 257 -6.20 26.82 -13.65
N GLU A 258 -5.50 26.91 -12.50
CA GLU A 258 -4.40 27.87 -12.30
C GLU A 258 -3.20 27.51 -13.19
N ALA A 259 -2.87 26.23 -13.33
CA ALA A 259 -1.82 25.75 -14.22
C ALA A 259 -2.12 26.13 -15.68
N ALA A 260 -3.35 25.91 -16.15
CA ALA A 260 -3.80 26.31 -17.47
C ALA A 260 -3.77 27.84 -17.68
N ALA A 261 -4.13 28.61 -16.66
CA ALA A 261 -4.07 30.07 -16.70
C ALA A 261 -2.61 30.58 -16.81
N LEU A 262 -1.68 29.95 -16.07
CA LEU A 262 -0.25 30.26 -16.15
C LEU A 262 0.33 29.91 -17.53
N GLU A 263 -0.01 28.75 -18.07
CA GLU A 263 0.43 28.34 -19.41
C GLU A 263 -0.10 29.28 -20.48
N ALA A 264 -1.36 29.73 -20.38
CA ALA A 264 -1.96 30.69 -21.28
C ALA A 264 -1.25 32.06 -21.24
N LEU A 265 -0.69 32.47 -20.10
CA LEU A 265 0.11 33.70 -19.97
C LEU A 265 1.50 33.57 -20.61
N VAL A 266 2.10 32.38 -20.53
CA VAL A 266 3.44 32.11 -21.08
C VAL A 266 3.39 31.86 -22.60
N ASN A 267 2.35 31.14 -23.05
CA ASN A 267 2.16 30.75 -24.44
C ASN A 267 0.77 31.16 -24.94
N PRO A 268 0.57 32.41 -25.42
CA PRO A 268 -0.74 32.91 -25.85
C PRO A 268 -1.39 32.06 -26.96
N ASP A 269 -0.58 31.43 -27.83
CA ASP A 269 -1.06 30.55 -28.89
C ASP A 269 -1.55 29.18 -28.39
N SER A 270 -1.12 28.72 -27.20
CA SER A 270 -1.60 27.48 -26.57
C SER A 270 -2.91 27.65 -25.80
N ALA A 271 -3.30 28.89 -25.50
CA ALA A 271 -4.54 29.24 -24.79
C ALA A 271 -5.84 28.85 -25.53
N LEU A 272 -5.75 28.36 -26.76
CA LEU A 272 -6.91 27.98 -27.57
C LEU A 272 -7.45 26.56 -27.26
N GLN A 273 -6.76 25.77 -26.46
CA GLN A 273 -7.25 24.44 -26.06
C GLN A 273 -7.39 24.37 -24.55
N GLU A 274 -8.64 24.51 -24.05
CA GLU A 274 -8.91 24.22 -22.66
C GLU A 274 -8.47 22.76 -22.31
N PRO A 275 -7.69 22.56 -21.22
CA PRO A 275 -7.26 21.25 -20.80
C PRO A 275 -8.48 20.36 -20.53
N LYS A 276 -8.62 19.28 -21.28
CA LYS A 276 -9.77 18.39 -21.17
C LYS A 276 -9.58 17.44 -19.99
N VAL A 277 -10.37 17.68 -18.94
CA VAL A 277 -10.39 16.79 -17.77
C VAL A 277 -10.72 15.35 -18.20
N PRO A 278 -9.89 14.35 -17.85
CA PRO A 278 -10.17 12.95 -18.13
C PRO A 278 -11.47 12.52 -17.42
N ARG A 279 -12.19 11.60 -18.02
CA ARG A 279 -13.40 11.06 -17.36
C ARG A 279 -13.03 10.12 -16.25
N LYS A 280 -13.64 10.27 -15.06
CA LYS A 280 -13.58 9.26 -14.00
C LYS A 280 -14.16 7.96 -14.56
N SER A 281 -13.39 6.90 -14.55
CA SER A 281 -13.80 5.58 -15.05
C SER A 281 -13.35 4.49 -14.08
N HIS A 282 -14.14 3.41 -14.02
CA HIS A 282 -13.73 2.22 -13.26
C HIS A 282 -12.92 1.30 -14.15
N LEU A 283 -11.80 0.83 -13.61
CA LEU A 283 -10.92 -0.12 -14.24
C LEU A 283 -11.27 -1.54 -13.79
N MET A 284 -10.90 -2.52 -14.59
CA MET A 284 -11.07 -3.93 -14.21
C MET A 284 -9.77 -4.42 -13.58
N PHE A 285 -9.82 -4.61 -12.28
CA PHE A 285 -8.73 -5.20 -11.50
C PHE A 285 -9.31 -6.22 -10.51
N PRO A 286 -8.72 -7.41 -10.32
CA PRO A 286 -7.61 -7.98 -11.09
C PRO A 286 -7.95 -8.21 -12.57
N PRO A 287 -6.94 -8.22 -13.47
CA PRO A 287 -7.16 -8.58 -14.87
C PRO A 287 -7.70 -10.00 -14.99
N ARG A 288 -8.71 -10.23 -15.85
CA ARG A 288 -9.37 -11.56 -16.00
C ARG A 288 -8.41 -12.70 -16.33
N ALA A 289 -7.34 -12.42 -17.07
CA ALA A 289 -6.34 -13.41 -17.43
C ALA A 289 -5.33 -13.70 -16.31
N SER A 290 -5.35 -12.93 -15.21
CA SER A 290 -4.44 -13.13 -14.09
C SER A 290 -4.98 -14.15 -13.10
N THR A 291 -4.08 -14.74 -12.33
CA THR A 291 -4.42 -15.61 -11.20
C THR A 291 -4.54 -14.83 -9.88
N LEU A 292 -4.47 -13.51 -9.94
CA LEU A 292 -4.63 -12.64 -8.79
C LEU A 292 -6.05 -12.67 -8.25
N LYS A 293 -6.18 -12.53 -6.94
CA LYS A 293 -7.44 -12.28 -6.25
C LYS A 293 -7.32 -11.07 -5.35
N ILE A 294 -8.43 -10.46 -5.02
CA ILE A 294 -8.47 -9.45 -3.96
C ILE A 294 -8.14 -10.14 -2.63
N PRO A 295 -7.11 -9.68 -1.89
CA PRO A 295 -6.72 -10.28 -0.62
C PRO A 295 -7.76 -10.09 0.47
N GLU A 296 -7.71 -10.95 1.51
CA GLU A 296 -8.36 -10.68 2.79
C GLU A 296 -7.79 -9.37 3.36
N SER A 297 -8.64 -8.45 3.79
CA SER A 297 -8.18 -7.09 4.07
C SER A 297 -8.86 -6.48 5.28
N LEU A 298 -8.06 -5.92 6.18
CA LEU A 298 -8.52 -5.15 7.33
C LEU A 298 -7.89 -3.75 7.27
N LEU A 299 -8.72 -2.74 7.04
CA LEU A 299 -8.32 -1.34 6.97
C LEU A 299 -8.76 -0.63 8.26
N LEU A 300 -7.81 -0.29 9.10
CA LEU A 300 -8.03 0.43 10.35
C LEU A 300 -7.77 1.91 10.16
N TYR A 301 -8.63 2.74 10.71
CA TYR A 301 -8.46 4.19 10.62
C TYR A 301 -8.92 4.90 11.89
N ASP A 302 -8.30 6.05 12.15
CA ASP A 302 -8.69 6.95 13.21
C ASP A 302 -9.53 8.10 12.67
N SER A 303 -10.46 8.56 13.48
CA SER A 303 -11.20 9.79 13.20
C SER A 303 -10.37 11.02 13.58
N PRO A 304 -10.43 12.11 12.78
CA PRO A 304 -9.66 13.31 13.09
C PRO A 304 -10.16 13.95 14.38
N THR A 305 -9.23 14.24 15.29
CA THR A 305 -9.53 14.96 16.54
C THR A 305 -9.87 16.40 16.22
N VAL A 306 -11.15 16.75 16.22
CA VAL A 306 -11.60 18.13 16.07
C VAL A 306 -11.44 18.83 17.42
N ALA A 307 -10.48 19.76 17.53
CA ALA A 307 -10.36 20.62 18.70
C ALA A 307 -11.73 21.28 19.01
N PRO A 308 -12.24 21.18 20.25
CA PRO A 308 -13.55 21.72 20.60
C PRO A 308 -13.55 23.24 20.38
N SER A 309 -14.18 23.66 19.29
CA SER A 309 -14.48 25.08 19.09
C SER A 309 -15.44 25.51 20.20
N ALA A 310 -15.00 26.42 21.05
CA ALA A 310 -15.68 26.90 22.28
C ALA A 310 -17.09 27.44 22.06
N LYS A 311 -17.67 27.35 20.88
CA LYS A 311 -18.98 27.92 20.52
C LYS A 311 -20.00 26.98 19.89
N GLN A 312 -19.69 25.71 19.73
CA GLN A 312 -20.65 24.74 19.18
C GLN A 312 -20.79 23.56 20.13
N GLY A 313 -21.96 23.48 20.80
CA GLY A 313 -22.38 22.30 21.53
C GLY A 313 -22.27 21.07 20.61
N ARG A 314 -21.94 19.91 21.21
CA ARG A 314 -21.76 18.56 20.68
C ARG A 314 -22.60 18.23 19.40
N ARG A 315 -22.32 18.88 18.30
CA ARG A 315 -22.75 18.40 16.98
C ARG A 315 -21.66 17.46 16.48
N LYS A 316 -21.98 16.16 16.34
CA LYS A 316 -21.19 15.25 15.51
C LYS A 316 -20.90 15.99 14.21
N VAL A 317 -19.65 16.40 14.01
CA VAL A 317 -19.21 16.92 12.73
C VAL A 317 -19.43 15.75 11.76
N SER A 318 -20.22 15.99 10.71
CA SER A 318 -20.38 15.05 9.62
C SER A 318 -18.98 14.76 9.06
N THR A 319 -18.41 13.63 9.43
CA THR A 319 -17.06 13.16 9.14
C THR A 319 -16.84 12.84 7.66
N GLY A 320 -17.84 12.88 6.82
CA GLY A 320 -17.81 12.40 5.44
C GLY A 320 -17.34 13.39 4.37
N ARG A 321 -16.57 14.44 4.67
CA ARG A 321 -16.12 15.40 3.64
C ARG A 321 -14.67 15.81 3.84
N GLY A 322 -13.90 15.67 2.78
CA GLY A 322 -12.49 16.03 2.71
C GLY A 322 -11.57 14.81 2.75
N ASN A 323 -10.29 15.07 2.54
CA ASN A 323 -9.26 14.03 2.64
C ASN A 323 -9.00 13.72 4.12
N THR A 324 -9.51 12.57 4.59
CA THR A 324 -9.36 12.03 5.95
C THR A 324 -8.93 10.57 5.87
N MET A 325 -8.40 10.00 6.96
CA MET A 325 -8.06 8.57 7.02
C MET A 325 -9.29 7.70 6.75
N GLU A 326 -10.45 8.09 7.28
CA GLU A 326 -11.75 7.46 6.98
C GLU A 326 -12.06 7.46 5.47
N SER A 327 -11.98 8.63 4.82
CA SER A 327 -12.31 8.74 3.38
C SER A 327 -11.35 7.96 2.50
N GLN A 328 -10.08 7.89 2.87
CA GLN A 328 -9.05 7.05 2.23
C GLN A 328 -9.43 5.57 2.33
N ALA A 329 -9.74 5.08 3.54
CA ALA A 329 -10.08 3.68 3.78
C ALA A 329 -11.39 3.28 3.10
N LEU A 330 -12.45 4.08 3.25
CA LEU A 330 -13.76 3.76 2.70
C LEU A 330 -13.79 3.78 1.17
N GLU A 331 -13.04 4.69 0.52
CA GLU A 331 -12.91 4.66 -0.95
C GLU A 331 -12.32 3.33 -1.42
N LEU A 332 -11.20 2.91 -0.83
CA LEU A 332 -10.55 1.65 -1.24
C LEU A 332 -11.45 0.43 -0.97
N VAL A 333 -12.08 0.38 0.21
CA VAL A 333 -13.01 -0.71 0.58
C VAL A 333 -14.15 -0.84 -0.43
N GLU A 334 -14.79 0.29 -0.79
CA GLU A 334 -15.86 0.29 -1.80
C GLU A 334 -15.36 -0.23 -3.16
N LEU A 335 -14.18 0.20 -3.58
CA LEU A 335 -13.59 -0.21 -4.85
C LEU A 335 -13.22 -1.70 -4.85
N MET A 336 -12.64 -2.22 -3.77
CA MET A 336 -12.29 -3.63 -3.62
C MET A 336 -13.52 -4.52 -3.57
N ARG A 337 -14.53 -4.18 -2.75
CA ARG A 337 -15.81 -4.92 -2.67
C ARG A 337 -16.52 -4.96 -4.01
N ARG A 338 -16.60 -3.82 -4.70
CA ARG A 338 -17.14 -3.75 -6.06
C ARG A 338 -16.38 -4.64 -7.04
N SER A 339 -15.07 -4.73 -6.91
CA SER A 339 -14.25 -5.60 -7.75
C SER A 339 -14.55 -7.07 -7.48
N ILE A 340 -14.61 -7.49 -6.23
CA ILE A 340 -14.99 -8.86 -5.85
C ILE A 340 -16.35 -9.22 -6.48
N GLU A 341 -17.36 -8.38 -6.26
CA GLU A 341 -18.72 -8.60 -6.79
C GLU A 341 -18.75 -8.73 -8.32
N LYS A 342 -18.13 -7.76 -9.03
CA LYS A 342 -18.27 -7.66 -10.49
C LYS A 342 -17.29 -8.52 -11.29
N VAL A 343 -16.13 -8.84 -10.72
CA VAL A 343 -15.09 -9.62 -11.40
C VAL A 343 -15.10 -11.05 -10.91
N GLU A 344 -14.90 -11.26 -9.60
CA GLU A 344 -14.73 -12.62 -9.05
C GLU A 344 -16.06 -13.37 -8.91
N LEU A 345 -17.04 -12.82 -8.20
CA LEU A 345 -18.31 -13.50 -7.93
C LEU A 345 -19.16 -13.65 -9.19
N LYS A 346 -19.17 -12.64 -10.06
CA LYS A 346 -19.88 -12.72 -11.34
C LYS A 346 -19.32 -13.79 -12.28
N GLU A 347 -18.02 -14.05 -12.24
CA GLU A 347 -17.45 -15.16 -13.01
C GLU A 347 -17.79 -16.51 -12.38
N ARG A 348 -17.82 -16.62 -11.05
CA ARG A 348 -18.24 -17.85 -10.35
C ARG A 348 -19.71 -18.17 -10.54
N SER A 349 -20.60 -17.17 -10.46
CA SER A 349 -22.05 -17.38 -10.62
C SER A 349 -22.47 -17.96 -12.00
N LYS A 350 -21.56 -17.99 -12.96
CA LYS A 350 -21.79 -18.68 -14.24
C LYS A 350 -21.69 -20.21 -14.15
N TRP A 351 -21.03 -20.72 -13.11
CA TRP A 351 -20.68 -22.13 -12.97
C TRP A 351 -21.21 -22.76 -11.68
N ASP A 352 -21.62 -21.94 -10.72
CA ASP A 352 -22.01 -22.34 -9.38
C ASP A 352 -23.28 -21.58 -8.96
N ASP A 353 -24.41 -22.29 -8.86
CA ASP A 353 -25.71 -21.74 -8.48
C ASP A 353 -25.75 -21.38 -6.96
N GLU A 354 -24.83 -21.90 -6.13
CA GLU A 354 -24.75 -21.62 -4.70
C GLU A 354 -24.14 -20.24 -4.39
N VAL A 355 -23.52 -19.58 -5.37
CA VAL A 355 -22.92 -18.24 -5.19
C VAL A 355 -23.92 -17.19 -4.69
N ALA A 356 -25.20 -17.38 -4.89
CA ALA A 356 -26.24 -16.51 -4.33
C ALA A 356 -26.30 -16.52 -2.78
N SER A 357 -25.70 -17.54 -2.13
CA SER A 357 -25.59 -17.60 -0.66
C SER A 357 -24.40 -16.82 -0.07
N TRP A 358 -23.59 -16.19 -0.91
CA TRP A 358 -22.35 -15.50 -0.52
C TRP A 358 -22.51 -13.99 -0.47
N ASP A 359 -23.71 -13.52 -0.15
CA ASP A 359 -23.99 -12.07 -0.06
C ASP A 359 -23.02 -11.33 0.86
N ASP A 360 -22.53 -12.00 1.91
CA ASP A 360 -21.62 -11.42 2.90
C ASP A 360 -20.12 -11.57 2.55
N GLU A 361 -19.76 -12.30 1.47
CA GLU A 361 -18.36 -12.59 1.12
C GLU A 361 -17.54 -11.31 0.91
N THR A 362 -18.11 -10.30 0.27
CA THR A 362 -17.43 -9.03 0.02
C THR A 362 -17.13 -8.27 1.31
N GLU A 363 -18.07 -8.30 2.27
CA GLU A 363 -17.93 -7.64 3.55
C GLU A 363 -16.99 -8.39 4.49
N ARG A 364 -17.07 -9.72 4.48
CA ARG A 364 -16.17 -10.59 5.23
C ARG A 364 -14.72 -10.43 4.78
N ARG A 365 -14.49 -10.39 3.46
CA ARG A 365 -13.15 -10.34 2.87
C ARG A 365 -12.50 -8.97 2.99
N VAL A 366 -13.27 -7.89 2.86
CA VAL A 366 -12.74 -6.52 2.91
C VAL A 366 -13.46 -5.74 3.99
N GLN A 367 -12.76 -5.47 5.09
CA GLN A 367 -13.30 -4.80 6.26
C GLN A 367 -12.63 -3.45 6.47
N ALA A 368 -13.41 -2.45 6.90
CA ALA A 368 -12.90 -1.20 7.43
C ALA A 368 -13.44 -0.98 8.84
N LEU A 369 -12.59 -0.54 9.74
CA LEU A 369 -12.95 -0.33 11.14
C LEU A 369 -12.32 0.96 11.66
N GLU A 370 -13.15 1.80 12.28
CA GLU A 370 -12.71 2.94 13.07
C GLU A 370 -12.19 2.43 14.42
N VAL A 371 -10.96 2.80 14.79
CA VAL A 371 -10.32 2.29 16.01
C VAL A 371 -10.10 3.35 17.08
N GLY A 372 -10.40 4.61 16.78
CA GLY A 372 -10.35 5.69 17.76
C GLY A 372 -10.17 7.06 17.14
N ASP A 373 -9.73 7.99 17.96
CA ASP A 373 -9.40 9.35 17.54
C ASP A 373 -7.90 9.44 17.20
N GLU A 374 -7.57 10.24 16.19
CA GLU A 374 -6.19 10.49 15.77
C GLU A 374 -5.36 11.06 16.93
N GLY A 375 -4.33 10.31 17.33
CA GLY A 375 -3.41 10.69 18.39
C GLY A 375 -2.17 11.44 17.87
N GLU A 376 -1.28 11.83 18.80
CA GLU A 376 0.01 12.43 18.44
C GLU A 376 1.00 11.37 17.93
N THR A 377 0.85 10.12 18.36
CA THR A 377 1.71 9.00 17.99
C THR A 377 1.17 8.28 16.75
N LEU A 378 2.09 7.65 16.00
CA LEU A 378 1.75 6.82 14.84
C LEU A 378 1.51 5.35 15.23
N GLU A 379 1.53 5.06 16.52
CA GLU A 379 1.38 3.71 17.04
C GLU A 379 -0.10 3.28 17.04
N LEU A 380 -0.31 2.03 16.73
CA LEU A 380 -1.63 1.42 16.80
C LEU A 380 -2.13 1.39 18.25
N ASN A 381 -3.36 1.78 18.47
CA ASN A 381 -3.97 1.76 19.79
C ASN A 381 -4.44 0.34 20.17
N LYS A 382 -4.82 0.13 21.44
CA LYS A 382 -5.24 -1.19 21.95
C LYS A 382 -6.48 -1.75 21.26
N VAL A 383 -7.43 -0.89 20.88
CA VAL A 383 -8.65 -1.31 20.17
C VAL A 383 -8.29 -1.88 18.79
N GLY A 384 -7.37 -1.22 18.10
CA GLY A 384 -6.85 -1.71 16.83
C GLY A 384 -6.06 -3.02 16.98
N GLU A 385 -5.25 -3.15 18.04
CA GLU A 385 -4.52 -4.39 18.34
C GLU A 385 -5.49 -5.57 18.58
N GLU A 386 -6.54 -5.38 19.37
CA GLU A 386 -7.57 -6.39 19.64
C GLU A 386 -8.31 -6.76 18.34
N ALA A 387 -8.74 -5.78 17.56
CA ALA A 387 -9.41 -6.01 16.28
C ALA A 387 -8.54 -6.82 15.29
N ILE A 388 -7.24 -6.56 15.24
CA ILE A 388 -6.30 -7.35 14.42
C ILE A 388 -6.20 -8.79 14.94
N GLN A 389 -6.10 -8.98 16.26
CA GLN A 389 -5.98 -10.31 16.84
C GLN A 389 -7.21 -11.16 16.54
N ASP A 390 -8.41 -10.60 16.69
CA ASP A 390 -9.67 -11.27 16.37
C ASP A 390 -9.74 -11.60 14.87
N TRP A 391 -9.43 -10.64 14.01
CA TRP A 391 -9.43 -10.82 12.56
C TRP A 391 -8.45 -11.92 12.09
N LEU A 392 -7.26 -11.98 12.70
CA LEU A 392 -6.27 -13.02 12.39
C LEU A 392 -6.70 -14.39 12.96
N ALA A 393 -7.32 -14.43 14.12
CA ALA A 393 -7.78 -15.67 14.75
C ALA A 393 -8.79 -16.39 13.85
N ASP A 394 -9.77 -15.66 13.32
CA ASP A 394 -10.78 -16.21 12.41
C ASP A 394 -10.13 -16.86 11.16
N ARG A 395 -9.18 -16.15 10.54
CA ARG A 395 -8.59 -16.59 9.28
C ARG A 395 -7.54 -17.70 9.43
N ILE A 396 -6.75 -17.66 10.47
CA ILE A 396 -5.76 -18.72 10.75
C ILE A 396 -6.44 -20.01 11.20
N GLN A 397 -7.66 -19.96 11.76
CA GLN A 397 -8.46 -21.15 12.09
C GLN A 397 -9.10 -21.75 10.85
N ASP A 398 -9.68 -20.95 9.95
CA ASP A 398 -10.28 -21.41 8.70
C ASP A 398 -9.27 -22.18 7.84
N ASP A 399 -8.05 -21.64 7.69
CA ASP A 399 -6.96 -22.30 6.94
C ASP A 399 -6.58 -23.69 7.50
N ARG A 400 -6.77 -23.95 8.81
CA ARG A 400 -6.51 -25.25 9.44
C ARG A 400 -7.60 -26.27 9.16
N VAL A 401 -8.83 -25.84 9.03
CA VAL A 401 -9.98 -26.72 8.71
C VAL A 401 -9.87 -27.18 7.27
N ASP A 402 -9.54 -26.29 6.33
CA ASP A 402 -9.36 -26.62 4.93
C ASP A 402 -8.14 -27.54 4.68
N ALA A 403 -7.09 -27.42 5.48
CA ALA A 403 -5.91 -28.27 5.42
C ALA A 403 -6.12 -29.69 6.03
N GLY A 404 -7.09 -29.84 6.94
CA GLY A 404 -7.41 -31.12 7.63
C GLY A 404 -8.36 -32.04 6.90
N VAL A 405 -8.93 -31.61 5.78
CA VAL A 405 -9.85 -32.44 4.95
C VAL A 405 -9.10 -33.31 3.92
N ILE A 406 -7.77 -33.23 3.86
CA ILE A 406 -6.91 -34.01 2.94
C ILE A 406 -6.01 -35.00 3.71
N GLU A 407 -6.49 -35.63 4.81
CA GLU A 407 -5.88 -36.83 5.39
C GLU A 407 -6.66 -38.12 5.03
#